data_c7e2cac4c60ed811fe12a37729f33362
#
_entry.id   c7e2cac4c60ed811fe12a37729f33362
#
_cell.length_a   1.000
_cell.length_b   1.000
_cell.length_c   1.000
_cell.angle_alpha   90.00
_cell.angle_beta   90.00
_cell.angle_gamma   90.00
#
_symmetry.space_group_name_H-M   'P 1'
#
loop_
_entity.id
_entity.type
_entity.pdbx_description
1 polymer ?
#
loop_
_entity_poly.entity_id
_entity_poly.type
_entity_poly.pdbx_seq_one_letter_code
_entity_poly.pdbx_strand_id
1 'polypeptide(L)'
;MSIEFEDTGKNVVKKPQVFLKSVTFNDDVQLMLKQNSIIVFTGPNNSGKSQVLKDIESCLDQSNQKRTIVIKSFECDYQGIIDETTFLKERFLEDKQGNYQLYEAGNAFARDTLQQFWHNHTLYSGLYKLFVKRLSTEIRLTSSNALNRHNQPEKHPIYKLNQSETLAQKISDLFRQAFDVDLIVNRNEMQTIPLHIGKAPDKKDFTIDRQDDYYNQVAKLPKLQEQGDGMRSFASILLDTFTSDYTITLIDEPEAFLHPPQARMLGKMLAKNNPNNRQLLVSTHSEDF
;
A
#
# COMPACT_ATOMS: atom_id res chain seq x y z
N MET A 1 45.04 16.72 7.44
CA MET A 1 45.13 15.31 7.09
C MET A 1 43.70 14.79 6.94
N SER A 2 43.18 14.93 5.74
CA SER A 2 41.78 14.62 5.39
C SER A 2 41.71 13.12 5.09
N ILE A 3 40.91 12.38 5.80
CA ILE A 3 40.62 10.97 5.51
C ILE A 3 39.51 10.95 4.46
N GLU A 4 39.88 10.70 3.21
CA GLU A 4 38.95 10.37 2.14
C GLU A 4 38.43 8.94 2.40
N PHE A 5 37.14 8.81 2.62
CA PHE A 5 36.47 7.50 2.58
C PHE A 5 36.30 7.13 1.11
N GLU A 6 37.03 6.13 0.66
CA GLU A 6 36.78 5.47 -0.63
C GLU A 6 35.36 4.88 -0.61
N ASP A 7 34.50 5.42 -1.46
CA ASP A 7 33.20 4.88 -1.82
C ASP A 7 33.43 3.57 -2.58
N THR A 8 33.46 2.45 -1.86
CA THR A 8 33.49 1.13 -2.47
C THR A 8 32.14 0.92 -3.16
N GLY A 9 32.09 1.22 -4.47
CA GLY A 9 30.96 1.05 -5.35
C GLY A 9 30.42 -0.39 -5.35
N LYS A 10 29.68 -0.75 -4.32
CA LYS A 10 28.74 -1.87 -4.38
C LYS A 10 27.60 -1.40 -5.30
N ASN A 11 27.50 -2.00 -6.47
CA ASN A 11 26.31 -1.87 -7.33
C ASN A 11 25.10 -2.20 -6.48
N VAL A 12 24.40 -1.17 -6.00
CA VAL A 12 23.15 -1.34 -5.28
C VAL A 12 22.14 -1.83 -6.31
N VAL A 13 21.90 -3.13 -6.29
CA VAL A 13 20.89 -3.76 -7.13
C VAL A 13 19.55 -3.10 -6.83
N LYS A 14 19.02 -2.36 -7.80
CA LYS A 14 17.72 -1.71 -7.63
C LYS A 14 16.64 -2.78 -7.53
N LYS A 15 15.79 -2.66 -6.50
CA LYS A 15 14.58 -3.50 -6.36
C LYS A 15 13.72 -3.41 -7.62
N PRO A 16 13.07 -4.51 -8.05
CA PRO A 16 12.18 -4.49 -9.20
C PRO A 16 11.00 -3.55 -8.95
N GLN A 17 10.68 -2.74 -9.95
CA GLN A 17 9.60 -1.76 -9.92
C GLN A 17 8.90 -1.76 -11.28
N VAL A 18 7.59 -1.56 -11.27
CA VAL A 18 6.77 -1.43 -12.48
C VAL A 18 5.98 -0.13 -12.38
N PHE A 19 6.01 0.67 -13.45
CA PHE A 19 5.25 1.91 -13.57
C PHE A 19 4.45 1.90 -14.86
N LEU A 20 3.30 2.54 -14.86
CA LEU A 20 2.60 2.90 -16.08
C LEU A 20 3.36 4.04 -16.76
N LYS A 21 3.74 3.87 -18.02
CA LYS A 21 4.36 4.90 -18.84
C LYS A 21 3.32 5.69 -19.63
N SER A 22 2.35 4.98 -20.19
CA SER A 22 1.21 5.59 -20.86
C SER A 22 -0.04 4.72 -20.76
N VAL A 23 -1.20 5.36 -20.85
CA VAL A 23 -2.52 4.74 -20.97
C VAL A 23 -3.25 5.42 -22.11
N THR A 24 -3.75 4.64 -23.08
CA THR A 24 -4.55 5.14 -24.20
C THR A 24 -6.00 4.68 -24.01
N PHE A 25 -6.92 5.61 -24.04
CA PHE A 25 -8.35 5.36 -23.89
C PHE A 25 -8.99 5.00 -25.25
N ASN A 26 -10.24 4.52 -25.22
CA ASN A 26 -10.96 4.09 -26.44
C ASN A 26 -11.26 5.23 -27.43
N ASP A 27 -11.24 6.47 -26.97
CA ASP A 27 -11.35 7.69 -27.79
C ASP A 27 -10.01 8.18 -28.34
N ASP A 28 -8.96 7.34 -28.26
CA ASP A 28 -7.59 7.62 -28.69
C ASP A 28 -6.87 8.73 -27.89
N VAL A 29 -7.45 9.21 -26.80
CA VAL A 29 -6.74 10.11 -25.87
C VAL A 29 -5.67 9.32 -25.13
N GLN A 30 -4.43 9.83 -25.16
CA GLN A 30 -3.29 9.23 -24.46
C GLN A 30 -2.89 10.05 -23.25
N LEU A 31 -2.78 9.38 -22.12
CA LEU A 31 -2.26 9.93 -20.87
C LEU A 31 -0.83 9.43 -20.64
N MET A 32 0.13 10.35 -20.57
CA MET A 32 1.53 10.07 -20.23
C MET A 32 1.76 10.23 -18.73
N LEU A 33 2.44 9.26 -18.10
CA LEU A 33 2.67 9.24 -16.67
C LEU A 33 4.17 9.24 -16.34
N LYS A 34 4.51 9.92 -15.25
CA LYS A 34 5.82 9.84 -14.58
C LYS A 34 5.73 8.90 -13.38
N GLN A 35 6.88 8.50 -12.84
CA GLN A 35 6.95 7.57 -11.70
C GLN A 35 6.27 8.09 -10.42
N ASN A 36 6.08 9.38 -10.29
CA ASN A 36 5.42 10.03 -9.16
C ASN A 36 4.09 10.70 -9.54
N SER A 37 3.50 10.34 -10.68
CA SER A 37 2.23 10.93 -11.13
C SER A 37 1.11 10.66 -10.14
N ILE A 38 0.32 11.68 -9.88
CA ILE A 38 -0.97 11.59 -9.20
C ILE A 38 -2.02 11.94 -10.23
N ILE A 39 -2.89 10.99 -10.56
CA ILE A 39 -3.96 11.13 -11.54
C ILE A 39 -5.29 11.02 -10.83
N VAL A 40 -6.16 11.97 -11.04
CA VAL A 40 -7.51 11.98 -10.48
C VAL A 40 -8.53 11.94 -11.62
N PHE A 41 -9.30 10.86 -11.66
CA PHE A 41 -10.44 10.70 -12.58
C PHE A 41 -11.68 11.24 -11.91
N THR A 42 -12.21 12.34 -12.42
CA THR A 42 -13.42 13.00 -11.89
C THR A 42 -14.57 12.92 -12.90
N GLY A 43 -15.78 13.08 -12.44
CA GLY A 43 -16.98 13.12 -13.29
C GLY A 43 -18.22 12.60 -12.58
N PRO A 44 -19.39 12.66 -13.22
CA PRO A 44 -20.64 12.21 -12.62
C PRO A 44 -20.66 10.69 -12.39
N ASN A 45 -21.65 10.21 -11.63
CA ASN A 45 -21.87 8.80 -11.44
C ASN A 45 -22.06 8.08 -12.79
N ASN A 46 -21.59 6.84 -12.88
CA ASN A 46 -21.63 6.00 -14.08
C ASN A 46 -20.81 6.53 -15.29
N SER A 47 -19.91 7.49 -15.10
CA SER A 47 -19.01 7.98 -16.18
C SER A 47 -17.80 7.07 -16.46
N GLY A 48 -17.70 5.92 -15.81
CA GLY A 48 -16.61 4.96 -16.05
C GLY A 48 -15.36 5.15 -15.19
N LYS A 49 -15.34 6.07 -14.22
CA LYS A 49 -14.16 6.35 -13.36
C LYS A 49 -13.60 5.11 -12.65
N SER A 50 -14.44 4.39 -11.92
CA SER A 50 -14.04 3.15 -11.26
C SER A 50 -13.68 2.05 -12.25
N GLN A 51 -14.25 2.10 -13.46
CA GLN A 51 -13.92 1.15 -14.53
C GLN A 51 -12.51 1.37 -15.07
N VAL A 52 -12.05 2.61 -15.16
CA VAL A 52 -10.64 2.90 -15.53
C VAL A 52 -9.68 2.20 -14.59
N LEU A 53 -9.90 2.26 -13.27
CA LEU A 53 -9.03 1.59 -12.28
C LEU A 53 -9.09 0.07 -12.42
N LYS A 54 -10.27 -0.50 -12.67
CA LYS A 54 -10.45 -1.94 -12.92
C LYS A 54 -9.77 -2.37 -14.21
N ASP A 55 -9.87 -1.58 -15.25
CA ASP A 55 -9.23 -1.87 -16.54
C ASP A 55 -7.70 -1.84 -16.41
N ILE A 56 -7.13 -0.85 -15.69
CA ILE A 56 -5.69 -0.77 -15.41
C ILE A 56 -5.23 -2.03 -14.66
N GLU A 57 -5.93 -2.43 -13.61
CA GLU A 57 -5.60 -3.65 -12.86
C GLU A 57 -5.67 -4.89 -13.76
N SER A 58 -6.72 -4.98 -14.59
CA SER A 58 -6.90 -6.10 -15.52
C SER A 58 -5.85 -6.15 -16.63
N CYS A 59 -5.40 -4.99 -17.10
CA CYS A 59 -4.30 -4.89 -18.07
C CYS A 59 -2.97 -5.39 -17.50
N LEU A 60 -2.72 -5.09 -16.23
CA LEU A 60 -1.50 -5.53 -15.53
C LEU A 60 -1.59 -7.03 -15.14
N ASP A 61 -2.79 -7.57 -14.92
CA ASP A 61 -3.01 -9.01 -14.76
C ASP A 61 -3.08 -9.71 -16.14
N GLN A 62 -1.93 -9.93 -16.71
CA GLN A 62 -1.80 -10.55 -18.03
C GLN A 62 -2.27 -12.01 -18.08
N SER A 63 -2.55 -12.65 -16.93
CA SER A 63 -3.10 -14.01 -16.86
C SER A 63 -4.56 -14.07 -17.26
N ASN A 64 -5.29 -12.98 -17.06
CA ASN A 64 -6.70 -12.83 -17.34
C ASN A 64 -6.89 -11.78 -18.44
N GLN A 65 -6.88 -12.19 -19.68
CA GLN A 65 -7.20 -11.31 -20.82
C GLN A 65 -8.69 -10.89 -20.78
N LYS A 66 -9.10 -10.23 -19.69
CA LYS A 66 -10.42 -9.61 -19.64
C LYS A 66 -10.45 -8.43 -20.62
N ARG A 67 -11.51 -8.39 -21.40
CA ARG A 67 -11.74 -7.25 -22.30
C ARG A 67 -11.88 -5.99 -21.45
N THR A 68 -11.02 -5.00 -21.70
CA THR A 68 -11.12 -3.67 -21.12
C THR A 68 -12.31 -2.92 -21.73
N ILE A 69 -12.92 -2.04 -20.95
CA ILE A 69 -14.12 -1.30 -21.36
C ILE A 69 -13.75 0.13 -21.76
N VAL A 70 -12.80 0.74 -21.07
CA VAL A 70 -12.44 2.16 -21.23
C VAL A 70 -11.03 2.30 -21.79
N ILE A 71 -10.12 1.38 -21.47
CA ILE A 71 -8.71 1.43 -21.88
C ILE A 71 -8.53 0.61 -23.17
N LYS A 72 -7.93 1.24 -24.18
CA LYS A 72 -7.56 0.61 -25.46
C LYS A 72 -6.19 -0.07 -25.39
N SER A 73 -5.20 0.61 -24.81
CA SER A 73 -3.83 0.08 -24.67
C SER A 73 -3.08 0.78 -23.53
N PHE A 74 -1.97 0.20 -23.09
CA PHE A 74 -1.09 0.79 -22.09
C PHE A 74 0.36 0.39 -22.35
N GLU A 75 1.30 1.17 -21.81
CA GLU A 75 2.73 0.83 -21.77
C GLU A 75 3.22 0.87 -20.34
N CYS A 76 4.09 -0.07 -19.97
CA CYS A 76 4.77 -0.10 -18.69
C CYS A 76 6.27 0.15 -18.83
N ASP A 77 6.84 0.72 -17.78
CA ASP A 77 8.27 0.85 -17.55
C ASP A 77 8.68 -0.14 -16.45
N TYR A 78 9.62 -1.04 -16.76
CA TYR A 78 10.12 -2.07 -15.85
C TYR A 78 11.54 -1.71 -15.43
N GLN A 79 11.78 -1.60 -14.13
CA GLN A 79 13.07 -1.19 -13.58
C GLN A 79 13.58 -2.18 -12.54
N GLY A 80 14.90 -2.25 -12.39
CA GLY A 80 15.56 -3.12 -11.43
C GLY A 80 15.60 -4.58 -11.89
N ILE A 81 16.03 -5.44 -11.00
CA ILE A 81 16.12 -6.89 -11.25
C ILE A 81 15.49 -7.67 -10.11
N ILE A 82 14.93 -8.82 -10.45
CA ILE A 82 14.51 -9.80 -9.44
C ILE A 82 15.77 -10.53 -8.98
N ASP A 83 16.27 -10.16 -7.80
CA ASP A 83 17.38 -10.83 -7.16
C ASP A 83 16.89 -11.75 -6.02
N GLU A 84 17.74 -12.73 -5.71
CA GLU A 84 17.42 -13.76 -4.74
C GLU A 84 17.59 -13.35 -3.30
N THR A 85 18.44 -12.37 -3.06
CA THR A 85 18.93 -12.12 -1.71
C THR A 85 17.97 -11.28 -0.89
N THR A 86 17.25 -10.37 -1.55
CA THR A 86 16.40 -9.42 -0.84
C THR A 86 14.94 -9.49 -1.30
N PHE A 87 14.69 -9.28 -2.59
CA PHE A 87 13.32 -9.14 -3.10
C PHE A 87 12.51 -10.43 -3.01
N LEU A 88 13.09 -11.57 -3.41
CA LEU A 88 12.39 -12.86 -3.35
C LEU A 88 12.07 -13.24 -1.91
N LYS A 89 13.04 -13.13 -1.00
CA LYS A 89 12.82 -13.44 0.43
C LYS A 89 11.79 -12.53 1.08
N GLU A 90 11.71 -11.29 0.65
CA GLU A 90 10.74 -10.35 1.15
C GLU A 90 9.32 -10.60 0.61
N ARG A 91 9.14 -11.16 -0.58
CA ARG A 91 7.86 -11.24 -1.30
C ARG A 91 7.30 -12.64 -1.46
N PHE A 92 8.09 -13.65 -1.21
CA PHE A 92 7.71 -15.03 -1.42
C PHE A 92 8.09 -15.91 -0.22
N LEU A 93 7.31 -16.97 -0.04
CA LEU A 93 7.72 -18.11 0.79
C LEU A 93 8.47 -19.09 -0.10
N GLU A 94 9.68 -19.45 0.30
CA GLU A 94 10.44 -20.50 -0.36
C GLU A 94 10.04 -21.86 0.23
N ASP A 95 9.61 -22.79 -0.64
CA ASP A 95 9.31 -24.15 -0.22
C ASP A 95 10.59 -25.02 -0.14
N LYS A 96 10.44 -26.26 0.35
CA LYS A 96 11.58 -27.21 0.47
C LYS A 96 12.18 -27.65 -0.87
N GLN A 97 11.51 -27.36 -1.98
CA GLN A 97 11.92 -27.69 -3.34
C GLN A 97 12.57 -26.48 -4.06
N GLY A 98 12.66 -25.34 -3.40
CA GLY A 98 13.21 -24.10 -3.98
C GLY A 98 12.24 -23.35 -4.87
N ASN A 99 10.92 -23.63 -4.78
CA ASN A 99 9.91 -22.80 -5.42
C ASN A 99 9.52 -21.64 -4.52
N TYR A 100 9.12 -20.57 -5.15
CA TYR A 100 8.72 -19.33 -4.52
C TYR A 100 7.20 -19.15 -4.59
N GLN A 101 6.51 -19.26 -3.45
CA GLN A 101 5.08 -19.02 -3.34
C GLN A 101 4.82 -17.56 -3.03
N LEU A 102 4.08 -16.88 -3.92
CA LEU A 102 3.68 -15.50 -3.70
C LEU A 102 2.67 -15.40 -2.56
N TYR A 103 2.99 -14.64 -1.52
CA TYR A 103 2.12 -14.45 -0.34
C TYR A 103 0.70 -14.03 -0.70
N GLU A 104 0.55 -13.11 -1.65
CA GLU A 104 -0.74 -12.45 -1.94
C GLU A 104 -1.62 -13.23 -2.94
N ALA A 105 -1.04 -14.17 -3.70
CA ALA A 105 -1.75 -14.89 -4.74
C ALA A 105 -1.79 -16.41 -4.53
N GLY A 106 -0.99 -16.95 -3.61
CA GLY A 106 -0.91 -18.39 -3.35
C GLY A 106 -0.27 -19.21 -4.46
N ASN A 107 0.10 -18.58 -5.60
CA ASN A 107 0.75 -19.25 -6.71
C ASN A 107 2.22 -19.49 -6.42
N ALA A 108 2.70 -20.68 -6.75
CA ALA A 108 4.11 -21.06 -6.62
C ALA A 108 4.81 -21.01 -7.98
N PHE A 109 6.06 -20.54 -7.98
CA PHE A 109 6.88 -20.36 -9.17
C PHE A 109 8.24 -20.99 -8.95
N ALA A 110 8.75 -21.69 -9.96
CA ALA A 110 10.18 -22.00 -10.02
C ALA A 110 10.96 -20.69 -10.22
N ARG A 111 12.16 -20.64 -9.67
CA ARG A 111 13.05 -19.46 -9.73
C ARG A 111 13.27 -18.96 -11.16
N ASP A 112 13.68 -19.87 -12.05
CA ASP A 112 13.95 -19.54 -13.45
C ASP A 112 12.71 -18.97 -14.15
N THR A 113 11.53 -19.43 -13.77
CA THR A 113 10.26 -18.92 -14.29
C THR A 113 10.03 -17.47 -13.87
N LEU A 114 10.32 -17.10 -12.62
CA LEU A 114 10.20 -15.71 -12.15
C LEU A 114 11.17 -14.79 -12.87
N GLN A 115 12.43 -15.24 -13.06
CA GLN A 115 13.43 -14.47 -13.81
C GLN A 115 13.04 -14.30 -15.28
N GLN A 116 12.51 -15.35 -15.90
CA GLN A 116 12.03 -15.31 -17.27
C GLN A 116 10.81 -14.36 -17.43
N PHE A 117 9.84 -14.41 -16.51
CA PHE A 117 8.71 -13.49 -16.53
C PHE A 117 9.17 -12.04 -16.41
N TRP A 118 10.11 -11.76 -15.52
CA TRP A 118 10.67 -10.43 -15.37
C TRP A 118 11.42 -9.95 -16.61
N HIS A 119 12.28 -10.82 -17.18
CA HIS A 119 13.02 -10.51 -18.41
C HIS A 119 12.09 -10.22 -19.60
N ASN A 120 10.99 -10.95 -19.70
CA ASN A 120 10.00 -10.80 -20.75
C ASN A 120 8.96 -9.70 -20.46
N HIS A 121 9.12 -8.95 -19.36
CA HIS A 121 8.17 -7.94 -18.92
C HIS A 121 6.74 -8.48 -18.78
N THR A 122 6.58 -9.69 -18.24
CA THR A 122 5.30 -10.35 -18.04
C THR A 122 4.95 -10.50 -16.57
N LEU A 123 3.69 -10.20 -16.23
CA LEU A 123 3.19 -10.24 -14.85
C LEU A 123 2.11 -11.31 -14.66
N TYR A 124 2.32 -12.49 -15.24
CA TYR A 124 1.40 -13.61 -15.16
C TYR A 124 1.18 -14.12 -13.73
N SER A 125 0.09 -14.86 -13.56
CA SER A 125 -0.21 -15.62 -12.34
C SER A 125 -0.21 -14.78 -11.07
N GLY A 126 -0.67 -13.53 -11.15
CA GLY A 126 -0.80 -12.64 -10.01
C GLY A 126 0.47 -11.88 -9.63
N LEU A 127 1.57 -11.98 -10.40
CA LEU A 127 2.81 -11.23 -10.15
C LEU A 127 2.60 -9.71 -10.15
N TYR A 128 1.59 -9.19 -10.88
CA TYR A 128 1.24 -7.77 -10.84
C TYR A 128 0.94 -7.26 -9.42
N LYS A 129 0.43 -8.12 -8.53
CA LYS A 129 0.15 -7.79 -7.12
C LYS A 129 1.39 -7.40 -6.31
N LEU A 130 2.59 -7.69 -6.81
CA LEU A 130 3.82 -7.21 -6.21
C LEU A 130 4.00 -5.69 -6.37
N PHE A 131 3.38 -5.10 -7.38
CA PHE A 131 3.60 -3.72 -7.80
C PHE A 131 2.33 -2.87 -7.71
N VAL A 132 1.17 -3.50 -7.76
CA VAL A 132 -0.13 -2.83 -7.83
C VAL A 132 -0.98 -3.15 -6.62
N LYS A 133 -1.52 -2.12 -5.99
CA LYS A 133 -2.53 -2.23 -4.92
C LYS A 133 -3.78 -1.46 -5.33
N ARG A 134 -4.92 -2.16 -5.40
CA ARG A 134 -6.23 -1.49 -5.52
C ARG A 134 -6.92 -1.44 -4.17
N LEU A 135 -7.36 -0.24 -3.80
CA LEU A 135 -8.10 0.04 -2.58
C LEU A 135 -9.56 0.36 -2.95
N SER A 136 -10.36 -0.70 -3.11
CA SER A 136 -11.81 -0.57 -3.21
C SER A 136 -12.41 -0.26 -1.83
N THR A 137 -13.64 0.24 -1.82
CA THR A 137 -14.37 0.51 -0.58
C THR A 137 -14.41 -0.70 0.36
N GLU A 138 -14.67 -1.89 -0.17
CA GLU A 138 -14.72 -3.14 0.59
C GLU A 138 -13.36 -3.50 1.20
N ILE A 139 -12.28 -3.43 0.42
CA ILE A 139 -10.92 -3.72 0.90
C ILE A 139 -10.53 -2.78 2.04
N ARG A 140 -10.85 -1.49 1.93
CA ARG A 140 -10.53 -0.50 2.96
C ARG A 140 -11.19 -0.79 4.30
N LEU A 141 -12.40 -1.32 4.32
CA LEU A 141 -13.09 -1.68 5.55
C LEU A 141 -12.51 -2.93 6.24
N THR A 142 -11.82 -3.77 5.50
CA THR A 142 -11.19 -4.99 6.04
C THR A 142 -9.73 -4.80 6.41
N SER A 143 -8.98 -3.96 5.70
CA SER A 143 -7.54 -3.73 5.91
C SER A 143 -7.20 -3.09 7.28
N SER A 144 -8.18 -2.47 7.95
CA SER A 144 -8.03 -1.88 9.28
C SER A 144 -8.26 -2.85 10.43
N ASN A 145 -8.64 -4.10 10.15
CA ASN A 145 -8.89 -5.11 11.18
C ASN A 145 -7.59 -5.55 11.85
N ALA A 146 -7.71 -6.01 13.10
CA ALA A 146 -6.56 -6.52 13.84
C ALA A 146 -5.86 -7.65 13.08
N LEU A 147 -4.53 -7.56 12.99
CA LEU A 147 -3.71 -8.52 12.28
C LEU A 147 -3.35 -9.71 13.16
N ASN A 148 -3.54 -10.94 12.67
CA ASN A 148 -3.08 -12.14 13.35
C ASN A 148 -1.55 -12.26 13.23
N ARG A 149 -0.83 -12.41 14.35
CA ARG A 149 0.64 -12.48 14.39
C ARG A 149 1.22 -13.71 13.71
N HIS A 150 0.51 -14.83 13.74
CA HIS A 150 1.06 -16.13 13.33
C HIS A 150 0.93 -16.41 11.83
N ASN A 151 0.02 -15.74 11.13
CA ASN A 151 -0.34 -16.09 9.76
C ASN A 151 -0.01 -15.00 8.75
N GLN A 152 0.79 -14.00 9.11
CA GLN A 152 0.91 -12.82 8.25
C GLN A 152 2.34 -12.52 7.83
N PRO A 153 2.51 -12.18 6.56
CA PRO A 153 3.80 -11.75 6.03
C PRO A 153 4.24 -10.45 6.68
N GLU A 154 5.55 -10.27 6.81
CA GLU A 154 6.21 -9.07 7.32
C GLU A 154 5.81 -7.76 6.63
N LYS A 155 5.00 -7.83 5.59
CA LYS A 155 4.62 -6.72 4.70
C LYS A 155 3.28 -6.10 4.99
N HIS A 156 2.45 -6.75 5.78
CA HIS A 156 1.17 -6.16 6.11
C HIS A 156 1.39 -4.77 6.75
N PRO A 157 0.65 -3.72 6.33
CA PRO A 157 0.81 -2.37 6.84
C PRO A 157 0.87 -2.28 8.36
N ILE A 158 -0.02 -3.00 9.06
CA ILE A 158 -0.06 -3.04 10.52
C ILE A 158 1.20 -3.70 11.10
N TYR A 159 1.76 -4.73 10.44
CA TYR A 159 3.00 -5.36 10.89
C TYR A 159 4.18 -4.38 10.78
N LYS A 160 4.29 -3.61 9.71
CA LYS A 160 5.30 -2.56 9.56
C LYS A 160 5.19 -1.48 10.64
N LEU A 161 3.96 -1.09 11.00
CA LEU A 161 3.76 -0.20 12.14
C LEU A 161 4.20 -0.83 13.46
N ASN A 162 3.95 -2.12 13.65
CA ASN A 162 4.39 -2.85 14.83
C ASN A 162 5.92 -2.87 14.95
N GLN A 163 6.65 -2.94 13.84
CA GLN A 163 8.11 -2.97 13.81
C GLN A 163 8.77 -1.58 13.91
N SER A 164 8.06 -0.51 13.55
CA SER A 164 8.62 0.84 13.50
C SER A 164 7.78 1.84 14.28
N GLU A 165 8.31 2.30 15.40
CA GLU A 165 7.68 3.35 16.22
C GLU A 165 7.59 4.68 15.46
N THR A 166 8.64 5.04 14.72
CA THR A 166 8.67 6.27 13.91
C THR A 166 7.59 6.25 12.84
N LEU A 167 7.39 5.11 12.18
CA LEU A 167 6.33 4.96 11.18
C LEU A 167 4.95 5.02 11.82
N ALA A 168 4.76 4.32 12.96
CA ALA A 168 3.52 4.35 13.72
C ALA A 168 3.16 5.77 14.15
N GLN A 169 4.14 6.53 14.66
CA GLN A 169 3.94 7.92 15.05
C GLN A 169 3.55 8.81 13.85
N LYS A 170 4.24 8.66 12.71
CA LYS A 170 3.91 9.40 11.48
C LYS A 170 2.46 9.16 11.04
N ILE A 171 2.02 7.90 11.03
CA ILE A 171 0.64 7.56 10.65
C ILE A 171 -0.37 8.09 11.69
N SER A 172 -0.06 7.98 12.99
CA SER A 172 -0.88 8.55 14.06
C SER A 172 -1.04 10.06 13.92
N ASP A 173 0.06 10.79 13.61
CA ASP A 173 0.03 12.24 13.43
C ASP A 173 -0.84 12.66 12.22
N LEU A 174 -0.81 11.90 11.13
CA LEU A 174 -1.71 12.12 9.99
C LEU A 174 -3.17 11.82 10.37
N PHE A 175 -3.43 10.72 11.08
CA PHE A 175 -4.76 10.35 11.52
C PHE A 175 -5.36 11.38 12.50
N ARG A 176 -4.54 11.88 13.44
CA ARG A 176 -4.94 12.90 14.42
C ARG A 176 -5.37 14.21 13.75
N GLN A 177 -4.77 14.60 12.65
CA GLN A 177 -5.18 15.80 11.91
C GLN A 177 -6.63 15.72 11.43
N ALA A 178 -7.13 14.51 11.13
CA ALA A 178 -8.48 14.32 10.61
C ALA A 178 -9.54 14.05 11.69
N PHE A 179 -9.14 13.43 12.81
CA PHE A 179 -10.09 12.92 13.82
C PHE A 179 -9.83 13.42 15.24
N ASP A 180 -8.78 14.22 15.45
CA ASP A 180 -8.35 14.74 16.77
C ASP A 180 -8.08 13.64 17.83
N VAL A 181 -7.77 12.43 17.38
CA VAL A 181 -7.40 11.29 18.22
C VAL A 181 -6.21 10.55 17.63
N ASP A 182 -5.43 9.88 18.47
CA ASP A 182 -4.30 9.08 18.06
C ASP A 182 -4.72 7.73 17.49
N LEU A 183 -3.93 7.23 16.54
CA LEU A 183 -3.97 5.85 16.09
C LEU A 183 -2.78 5.10 16.72
N ILE A 184 -3.06 4.13 17.58
CA ILE A 184 -2.07 3.50 18.46
C ILE A 184 -1.98 2.01 18.15
N VAL A 185 -0.77 1.50 17.94
CA VAL A 185 -0.51 0.06 17.77
C VAL A 185 -0.35 -0.58 19.15
N ASN A 186 -1.16 -1.57 19.47
CA ASN A 186 -0.95 -2.39 20.66
C ASN A 186 0.03 -3.52 20.33
N ARG A 187 1.26 -3.39 20.82
CA ARG A 187 2.34 -4.35 20.56
C ARG A 187 2.36 -5.52 21.52
N ASN A 188 1.61 -5.45 22.60
CA ASN A 188 1.67 -6.44 23.70
C ASN A 188 0.58 -7.52 23.61
N GLU A 189 -0.37 -7.40 22.69
CA GLU A 189 -1.41 -8.43 22.51
C GLU A 189 -0.82 -9.66 21.83
N MET A 190 -0.96 -10.85 22.46
CA MET A 190 -0.20 -12.05 22.06
C MET A 190 -0.64 -12.64 20.71
N GLN A 191 -1.93 -12.64 20.41
CA GLN A 191 -2.48 -13.31 19.22
C GLN A 191 -2.62 -12.38 18.02
N THR A 192 -2.92 -11.12 18.28
CA THR A 192 -3.20 -10.13 17.24
C THR A 192 -2.40 -8.85 17.44
N ILE A 193 -2.38 -7.99 16.42
CA ILE A 193 -1.85 -6.63 16.48
C ILE A 193 -3.03 -5.69 16.19
N PRO A 194 -3.80 -5.30 17.23
CA PRO A 194 -4.89 -4.37 17.03
C PRO A 194 -4.40 -2.93 16.95
N LEU A 195 -5.16 -2.11 16.24
CA LEU A 195 -5.05 -0.66 16.26
C LEU A 195 -6.13 -0.11 17.21
N HIS A 196 -5.70 0.76 18.12
CA HIS A 196 -6.58 1.47 19.04
C HIS A 196 -6.66 2.95 18.68
N ILE A 197 -7.73 3.61 19.06
CA ILE A 197 -7.92 5.05 18.86
C ILE A 197 -8.23 5.74 20.19
N GLY A 198 -7.71 6.94 20.36
CA GLY A 198 -7.92 7.75 21.55
C GLY A 198 -6.71 8.59 21.90
N LYS A 199 -6.70 9.17 23.08
CA LYS A 199 -5.51 9.87 23.58
C LYS A 199 -4.46 8.86 24.02
N ALA A 200 -3.29 8.89 23.39
CA ALA A 200 -2.18 8.02 23.77
C ALA A 200 -1.79 8.25 25.22
N PRO A 201 -1.54 7.19 26.01
CA PRO A 201 -0.97 7.32 27.36
C PRO A 201 0.37 8.05 27.34
N ASP A 202 0.74 8.69 28.45
CA ASP A 202 2.01 9.45 28.52
C ASP A 202 3.22 8.50 28.40
N LYS A 203 4.07 8.75 27.42
CA LYS A 203 5.30 7.95 27.19
C LYS A 203 6.37 8.17 28.26
N LYS A 204 6.23 9.15 29.16
CA LYS A 204 7.16 9.33 30.29
C LYS A 204 7.18 8.13 31.23
N ASP A 205 6.09 7.37 31.25
CA ASP A 205 5.99 6.12 32.01
C ASP A 205 6.47 4.89 31.22
N PHE A 206 6.93 5.08 29.99
CA PHE A 206 7.41 3.99 29.14
C PHE A 206 8.87 3.65 29.46
N THR A 207 9.08 2.95 30.56
CA THR A 207 10.33 2.27 30.88
C THR A 207 10.21 0.78 30.57
N ILE A 208 11.33 0.07 30.42
CA ILE A 208 11.33 -1.39 30.16
C ILE A 208 10.48 -2.12 31.21
N ASP A 209 10.53 -1.66 32.46
CA ASP A 209 9.79 -2.25 33.60
C ASP A 209 8.29 -1.88 33.62
N ARG A 210 7.86 -0.87 32.87
CA ARG A 210 6.47 -0.38 32.83
C ARG A 210 5.83 -0.47 31.46
N GLN A 211 6.45 -1.18 30.53
CA GLN A 211 5.91 -1.37 29.18
C GLN A 211 4.52 -2.02 29.22
N ASP A 212 4.32 -2.97 30.12
CA ASP A 212 3.02 -3.64 30.29
C ASP A 212 1.93 -2.66 30.79
N ASP A 213 2.27 -1.72 31.67
CA ASP A 213 1.30 -0.72 32.17
C ASP A 213 0.83 0.20 31.06
N TYR A 214 1.73 0.63 30.17
CA TYR A 214 1.40 1.45 29.01
C TYR A 214 0.42 0.70 28.08
N TYR A 215 0.74 -0.56 27.69
CA TYR A 215 -0.12 -1.33 26.81
C TYR A 215 -1.41 -1.78 27.47
N ASN A 216 -1.45 -1.97 28.77
CA ASN A 216 -2.68 -2.21 29.52
C ASN A 216 -3.62 -0.98 29.49
N GLN A 217 -3.07 0.23 29.49
CA GLN A 217 -3.86 1.45 29.27
C GLN A 217 -4.34 1.56 27.82
N VAL A 218 -3.48 1.25 26.84
CA VAL A 218 -3.84 1.22 25.41
C VAL A 218 -4.97 0.20 25.16
N ALA A 219 -4.91 -0.98 25.78
CA ALA A 219 -5.93 -2.02 25.62
C ALA A 219 -7.34 -1.62 26.09
N LYS A 220 -7.45 -0.60 26.95
CA LYS A 220 -8.73 -0.02 27.39
C LYS A 220 -9.33 0.97 26.38
N LEU A 221 -8.55 1.44 25.42
CA LEU A 221 -9.03 2.34 24.38
C LEU A 221 -9.85 1.56 23.34
N PRO A 222 -10.83 2.21 22.68
CA PRO A 222 -11.59 1.59 21.60
C PRO A 222 -10.70 1.06 20.48
N LYS A 223 -11.05 -0.06 19.88
CA LYS A 223 -10.36 -0.60 18.72
C LYS A 223 -10.84 0.10 17.44
N LEU A 224 -9.92 0.34 16.49
CA LEU A 224 -10.25 0.94 15.20
C LEU A 224 -11.29 0.12 14.42
N GLN A 225 -11.20 -1.19 14.45
CA GLN A 225 -12.13 -2.09 13.76
C GLN A 225 -13.59 -2.01 14.27
N GLU A 226 -13.80 -1.44 15.44
CA GLU A 226 -15.10 -1.25 16.07
C GLU A 226 -15.68 0.15 15.79
N GLN A 227 -14.94 0.98 15.05
CA GLN A 227 -15.35 2.35 14.72
C GLN A 227 -16.18 2.42 13.44
N GLY A 228 -16.74 3.60 13.20
CA GLY A 228 -17.47 3.89 11.97
C GLY A 228 -16.59 3.76 10.71
N ASP A 229 -17.23 3.44 9.60
CA ASP A 229 -16.56 3.15 8.34
C ASP A 229 -15.66 4.28 7.82
N GLY A 230 -15.96 5.54 8.15
CA GLY A 230 -15.13 6.70 7.83
C GLY A 230 -13.71 6.61 8.43
N MET A 231 -13.63 6.35 9.75
CA MET A 231 -12.33 6.19 10.41
C MET A 231 -11.56 4.98 9.88
N ARG A 232 -12.25 3.86 9.68
CA ARG A 232 -11.67 2.61 9.16
C ARG A 232 -11.13 2.80 7.75
N SER A 233 -11.93 3.38 6.86
CA SER A 233 -11.55 3.66 5.46
C SER A 233 -10.36 4.63 5.40
N PHE A 234 -10.41 5.72 6.15
CA PHE A 234 -9.32 6.71 6.20
C PHE A 234 -8.01 6.09 6.69
N ALA A 235 -8.06 5.36 7.81
CA ALA A 235 -6.88 4.67 8.34
C ALA A 235 -6.30 3.67 7.34
N SER A 236 -7.15 2.86 6.67
CA SER A 236 -6.71 1.92 5.64
C SER A 236 -5.98 2.62 4.48
N ILE A 237 -6.50 3.75 3.99
CA ILE A 237 -5.82 4.50 2.92
C ILE A 237 -4.45 4.98 3.39
N LEU A 238 -4.34 5.54 4.60
CA LEU A 238 -3.04 5.95 5.15
C LEU A 238 -2.08 4.76 5.28
N LEU A 239 -2.56 3.65 5.83
CA LEU A 239 -1.78 2.44 6.03
C LEU A 239 -1.26 1.91 4.70
N ASP A 240 -2.15 1.61 3.76
CA ASP A 240 -1.76 1.01 2.48
C ASP A 240 -0.92 1.97 1.63
N THR A 241 -1.18 3.29 1.69
CA THR A 241 -0.43 4.24 0.88
C THR A 241 0.95 4.55 1.47
N PHE A 242 1.06 4.75 2.78
CA PHE A 242 2.31 5.26 3.36
C PHE A 242 3.21 4.20 3.99
N THR A 243 2.75 2.96 4.15
CA THR A 243 3.57 1.88 4.69
C THR A 243 3.96 0.82 3.68
N SER A 244 3.28 0.73 2.53
CA SER A 244 3.54 -0.28 1.51
C SER A 244 4.57 0.18 0.48
N ASP A 245 5.14 -0.78 -0.26
CA ASP A 245 6.17 -0.56 -1.28
C ASP A 245 5.60 -0.70 -2.71
N TYR A 246 4.27 -0.63 -2.88
CA TYR A 246 3.63 -0.67 -4.19
C TYR A 246 4.01 0.55 -5.03
N THR A 247 4.33 0.33 -6.28
CA THR A 247 4.68 1.40 -7.23
C THR A 247 3.45 2.00 -7.90
N ILE A 248 2.33 1.26 -7.93
CA ILE A 248 1.05 1.72 -8.46
C ILE A 248 -0.02 1.51 -7.38
N THR A 249 -0.69 2.57 -6.96
CA THR A 249 -1.81 2.51 -6.02
C THR A 249 -3.06 3.07 -6.70
N LEU A 250 -4.11 2.26 -6.72
CA LEU A 250 -5.40 2.59 -7.32
C LEU A 250 -6.41 2.77 -6.19
N ILE A 251 -6.98 3.95 -6.02
CA ILE A 251 -7.93 4.25 -4.95
C ILE A 251 -9.30 4.61 -5.56
N ASP A 252 -10.30 3.82 -5.23
CA ASP A 252 -11.67 4.01 -5.72
C ASP A 252 -12.50 4.71 -4.65
N GLU A 253 -13.03 5.90 -4.97
CA GLU A 253 -13.87 6.73 -4.10
C GLU A 253 -13.28 6.92 -2.67
N PRO A 254 -12.09 7.51 -2.52
CA PRO A 254 -11.45 7.67 -1.20
C PRO A 254 -12.29 8.48 -0.21
N GLU A 255 -13.18 9.33 -0.72
CA GLU A 255 -14.14 10.14 0.05
C GLU A 255 -15.30 9.34 0.64
N ALA A 256 -15.53 8.10 0.17
CA ALA A 256 -16.63 7.29 0.68
C ALA A 256 -16.58 7.17 2.22
N PHE A 257 -17.70 7.43 2.86
CA PHE A 257 -17.89 7.49 4.33
C PHE A 257 -17.20 8.68 5.03
N LEU A 258 -16.56 9.61 4.31
CA LEU A 258 -15.91 10.77 4.92
C LEU A 258 -16.80 12.01 4.82
N HIS A 259 -16.73 12.84 5.85
CA HIS A 259 -17.27 14.20 5.75
C HIS A 259 -16.35 15.06 4.86
N PRO A 260 -16.88 16.09 4.17
CA PRO A 260 -16.10 16.91 3.25
C PRO A 260 -14.76 17.43 3.80
N PRO A 261 -14.65 17.94 5.04
CA PRO A 261 -13.36 18.37 5.58
C PRO A 261 -12.32 17.26 5.65
N GLN A 262 -12.73 16.02 5.98
CA GLN A 262 -11.85 14.86 6.06
C GLN A 262 -11.43 14.38 4.67
N ALA A 263 -12.33 14.40 3.69
CA ALA A 263 -12.02 14.08 2.29
C ALA A 263 -10.97 15.04 1.73
N ARG A 264 -11.14 16.38 1.92
CA ARG A 264 -10.13 17.38 1.52
C ARG A 264 -8.78 17.17 2.21
N MET A 265 -8.82 16.82 3.49
CA MET A 265 -7.59 16.57 4.25
C MET A 265 -6.87 15.33 3.73
N LEU A 266 -7.60 14.27 3.43
CA LEU A 266 -7.05 13.05 2.84
C LEU A 266 -6.38 13.34 1.49
N GLY A 267 -7.07 14.05 0.59
CA GLY A 267 -6.51 14.46 -0.71
C GLY A 267 -5.21 15.26 -0.55
N LYS A 268 -5.17 16.23 0.36
CA LYS A 268 -3.95 16.99 0.68
C LYS A 268 -2.82 16.10 1.22
N MET A 269 -3.14 15.16 2.09
CA MET A 269 -2.14 14.23 2.66
C MET A 269 -1.55 13.33 1.59
N LEU A 270 -2.39 12.77 0.72
CA LEU A 270 -1.97 11.94 -0.40
C LEU A 270 -1.07 12.72 -1.37
N ALA A 271 -1.47 13.93 -1.76
CA ALA A 271 -0.69 14.77 -2.65
C ALA A 271 0.67 15.17 -2.06
N LYS A 272 0.69 15.57 -0.77
CA LYS A 272 1.91 16.08 -0.11
C LYS A 272 2.93 14.98 0.24
N ASN A 273 2.44 13.78 0.57
CA ASN A 273 3.29 12.71 1.09
C ASN A 273 3.49 11.55 0.11
N ASN A 274 3.03 11.66 -1.15
CA ASN A 274 3.23 10.61 -2.13
C ASN A 274 4.74 10.42 -2.39
N PRO A 275 5.27 9.20 -2.26
CA PRO A 275 6.67 8.93 -2.57
C PRO A 275 7.01 9.21 -4.04
N ASN A 276 8.26 9.58 -4.31
CA ASN A 276 8.73 9.87 -5.69
C ASN A 276 8.72 8.67 -6.64
N ASN A 277 8.61 7.47 -6.09
CA ASN A 277 8.56 6.20 -6.83
C ASN A 277 7.20 5.52 -6.74
N ARG A 278 6.11 6.29 -6.66
CA ARG A 278 4.75 5.76 -6.61
C ARG A 278 3.81 6.58 -7.47
N GLN A 279 3.09 5.88 -8.33
CA GLN A 279 1.96 6.41 -9.06
C GLN A 279 0.69 6.21 -8.23
N LEU A 280 -0.09 7.25 -8.11
CA LEU A 280 -1.38 7.25 -7.42
C LEU A 280 -2.47 7.59 -8.42
N LEU A 281 -3.39 6.68 -8.64
CA LEU A 281 -4.54 6.86 -9.52
C LEU A 281 -5.81 6.77 -8.68
N VAL A 282 -6.59 7.81 -8.73
CA VAL A 282 -7.77 7.99 -7.87
C VAL A 282 -9.00 8.18 -8.74
N SER A 283 -10.09 7.47 -8.45
CA SER A 283 -11.41 7.80 -8.98
C SER A 283 -12.24 8.47 -7.90
N THR A 284 -12.86 9.59 -8.21
CA THR A 284 -13.72 10.33 -7.27
C THR A 284 -14.87 11.00 -7.98
N HIS A 285 -16.00 11.14 -7.28
CA HIS A 285 -17.11 11.97 -7.71
C HIS A 285 -17.24 13.25 -6.85
N SER A 286 -16.37 13.39 -5.85
CA SER A 286 -16.38 14.51 -4.91
C SER A 286 -15.55 15.67 -5.44
N GLU A 287 -16.11 16.87 -5.37
CA GLU A 287 -15.39 18.12 -5.61
C GLU A 287 -14.50 18.51 -4.42
N ASP A 288 -14.70 17.85 -3.30
CA ASP A 288 -14.00 18.12 -2.04
C ASP A 288 -12.70 17.35 -1.87
N PHE A 289 -12.45 16.35 -2.70
CA PHE A 289 -11.26 15.51 -2.59
C PHE A 289 -10.01 16.10 -3.24
#